data_3ec32ba39e3ed8570cc767a462ac934f
#
_entry.id   3ec32ba39e3ed8570cc767a462ac934f
#
_cell.length_a   1.000
_cell.length_b   1.000
_cell.length_c   1.000
_cell.angle_alpha   90.00
_cell.angle_beta   90.00
_cell.angle_gamma   90.00
#
_symmetry.space_group_name_H-M   'P 1'
#
loop_
_entity.id
_entity.type
_entity.pdbx_description
1 polymer ?
#
loop_
_entity_poly.entity_id
_entity_poly.type
_entity_poly.pdbx_seq_one_letter_code
_entity_poly.pdbx_strand_id
1 'polypeptide(L)'
;TSGWFWGESKKTPLSMEQLAGIYFGSVGHNATLLLNVPPNKQGTVDADILARVAEFGKAVQNTFDKNLAEKASVSATEVRGNSKKYSPENLLDGNDETYWTVGDGTTSGKVLIDLGESKKFDVVSIEEAIQFGQRIGSFKVEYKNGNGEWKTFDQGTTIGAKRLCRKKAVKADKLRITVTAHNQAENKVPILSEIGVYEAAEGFELGTGIPSGLQTKDDRGFTLSSGWHQETNDQMIEGTGIWINGNGNGANAPYAETKFKGTKAWVIGTIYQKHGPADVYIDGKKVASINTYSATRKLGQILYETNTLEDKEHTLKIVNTGSNTQAVGLDAVAYLDNGGKGMVELEKDAYRVNEDTKYPIKLKRVGG
;
A
#
# COMPACT_ATOMS: atom_id res chain seq x y z
N THR A 1 8.73 -18.49 -7.37
CA THR A 1 9.68 -19.52 -7.86
C THR A 1 10.56 -18.91 -8.95
N SER A 2 11.88 -19.14 -8.92
CA SER A 2 12.84 -18.60 -9.88
C SER A 2 12.80 -19.32 -11.25
N GLY A 3 11.74 -20.02 -11.59
CA GLY A 3 11.57 -20.73 -12.86
C GLY A 3 10.10 -20.76 -13.27
N TRP A 4 9.88 -20.62 -14.58
CA TRP A 4 8.55 -20.72 -15.18
C TRP A 4 8.01 -22.16 -15.17
N PHE A 5 8.92 -23.13 -15.34
CA PHE A 5 8.59 -24.54 -15.38
C PHE A 5 8.89 -25.25 -14.06
N TRP A 6 8.23 -26.36 -13.83
CA TRP A 6 8.55 -27.26 -12.72
C TRP A 6 10.00 -27.78 -12.84
N GLY A 7 10.64 -27.98 -11.72
CA GLY A 7 12.00 -28.52 -11.64
C GLY A 7 12.17 -29.44 -10.41
N GLU A 8 13.08 -30.40 -10.50
CA GLU A 8 13.34 -31.37 -9.41
C GLU A 8 13.90 -30.74 -8.13
N SER A 9 14.55 -29.60 -8.23
CA SER A 9 14.96 -28.84 -7.03
C SER A 9 13.72 -28.31 -6.32
N LYS A 10 13.43 -28.88 -5.16
CA LYS A 10 12.27 -28.49 -4.33
C LYS A 10 12.35 -27.01 -4.00
N LYS A 11 11.45 -26.22 -4.57
CA LYS A 11 11.31 -24.80 -4.26
C LYS A 11 10.08 -24.61 -3.38
N THR A 12 10.26 -23.94 -2.26
CA THR A 12 9.15 -23.56 -1.38
C THR A 12 8.19 -22.64 -2.12
N PRO A 13 6.88 -22.87 -2.05
CA PRO A 13 5.89 -21.91 -2.57
C PRO A 13 6.05 -20.54 -1.90
N LEU A 14 5.65 -19.48 -2.59
CA LEU A 14 5.60 -18.15 -2.01
C LEU A 14 4.79 -18.15 -0.70
N SER A 15 5.20 -17.35 0.28
CA SER A 15 4.45 -17.17 1.51
C SER A 15 3.11 -16.47 1.24
N MET A 16 2.15 -16.58 2.16
CA MET A 16 0.87 -15.86 2.05
C MET A 16 1.09 -14.34 1.99
N GLU A 17 2.02 -13.83 2.77
CA GLU A 17 2.41 -12.42 2.77
C GLU A 17 2.92 -11.95 1.40
N GLN A 18 3.81 -12.75 0.77
CA GLN A 18 4.30 -12.46 -0.58
C GLN A 18 3.17 -12.49 -1.61
N LEU A 19 2.27 -13.49 -1.53
CA LEU A 19 1.10 -13.58 -2.43
C LEU A 19 0.13 -12.43 -2.21
N ALA A 20 -0.13 -12.04 -0.96
CA ALA A 20 -0.92 -10.86 -0.63
C ALA A 20 -0.27 -9.58 -1.20
N GLY A 21 1.06 -9.39 -1.01
CA GLY A 21 1.79 -8.27 -1.60
C GLY A 21 1.64 -8.19 -3.13
N ILE A 22 1.78 -9.33 -3.82
CA ILE A 22 1.60 -9.42 -5.28
C ILE A 22 0.14 -9.10 -5.67
N TYR A 23 -0.84 -9.63 -4.96
CA TYR A 23 -2.27 -9.38 -5.23
C TYR A 23 -2.62 -7.90 -5.10
N PHE A 24 -2.29 -7.28 -3.96
CA PHE A 24 -2.55 -5.87 -3.74
C PHE A 24 -1.70 -4.96 -4.65
N GLY A 25 -0.49 -5.39 -5.03
CA GLY A 25 0.38 -4.66 -5.96
C GLY A 25 -0.02 -4.80 -7.45
N SER A 26 -0.84 -5.80 -7.81
CA SER A 26 -1.33 -6.01 -9.18
C SER A 26 -2.83 -5.72 -9.28
N VAL A 27 -3.69 -6.59 -8.77
CA VAL A 27 -5.15 -6.42 -8.81
C VAL A 27 -5.57 -5.13 -8.11
N GLY A 28 -4.91 -4.81 -6.98
CA GLY A 28 -5.15 -3.56 -6.25
C GLY A 28 -4.64 -2.30 -6.94
N HIS A 29 -3.96 -2.42 -8.08
CA HIS A 29 -3.46 -1.32 -8.90
C HIS A 29 -3.88 -1.46 -10.36
N ASN A 30 -5.09 -1.93 -10.60
CA ASN A 30 -5.71 -1.97 -11.93
C ASN A 30 -5.00 -2.93 -12.91
N ALA A 31 -4.36 -4.00 -12.41
CA ALA A 31 -3.70 -5.01 -13.24
C ALA A 31 -4.27 -6.41 -13.00
N THR A 32 -4.13 -7.27 -13.99
CA THR A 32 -4.49 -8.70 -13.86
C THR A 32 -3.33 -9.46 -13.21
N LEU A 33 -3.65 -10.30 -12.21
CA LEU A 33 -2.70 -11.24 -11.65
C LEU A 33 -2.70 -12.55 -12.45
N LEU A 34 -1.58 -12.88 -13.06
CA LEU A 34 -1.31 -14.20 -13.65
C LEU A 34 -0.39 -14.99 -12.70
N LEU A 35 -0.96 -15.95 -11.99
CA LEU A 35 -0.24 -16.82 -11.08
C LEU A 35 0.15 -18.12 -11.78
N ASN A 36 1.46 -18.38 -11.91
CA ASN A 36 1.96 -19.61 -12.51
C ASN A 36 1.93 -20.77 -11.51
N VAL A 37 1.28 -21.86 -11.88
CA VAL A 37 1.16 -23.11 -11.12
C VAL A 37 1.62 -24.27 -12.02
N PRO A 38 2.95 -24.58 -12.05
CA PRO A 38 3.48 -25.56 -13.00
C PRO A 38 3.11 -26.99 -12.61
N PRO A 39 2.69 -27.82 -13.55
CA PRO A 39 2.51 -29.26 -13.33
C PRO A 39 3.86 -29.97 -13.19
N ASN A 40 3.90 -31.01 -12.36
CA ASN A 40 5.06 -31.88 -12.19
C ASN A 40 5.16 -32.93 -13.31
N LYS A 41 6.15 -33.85 -13.24
CA LYS A 41 6.37 -34.89 -14.23
C LYS A 41 5.21 -35.90 -14.34
N GLN A 42 4.36 -36.01 -13.32
CA GLN A 42 3.16 -36.87 -13.31
C GLN A 42 1.94 -36.17 -13.92
N GLY A 43 2.06 -34.91 -14.36
CA GLY A 43 0.96 -34.10 -14.87
C GLY A 43 0.02 -33.57 -13.77
N THR A 44 0.44 -33.66 -12.50
CA THR A 44 -0.29 -33.11 -11.33
C THR A 44 0.46 -31.91 -10.77
N VAL A 45 -0.13 -31.20 -9.83
CA VAL A 45 0.56 -30.12 -9.06
C VAL A 45 1.05 -30.70 -7.75
N ASP A 46 2.27 -30.32 -7.33
CA ASP A 46 2.82 -30.75 -6.04
C ASP A 46 1.90 -30.29 -4.89
N ALA A 47 1.74 -31.16 -3.89
CA ALA A 47 0.74 -30.98 -2.82
C ALA A 47 0.92 -29.68 -2.02
N ASP A 48 2.16 -29.25 -1.78
CA ASP A 48 2.48 -28.00 -1.08
C ASP A 48 2.13 -26.76 -1.92
N ILE A 49 2.32 -26.80 -3.23
CA ILE A 49 1.89 -25.75 -4.16
C ILE A 49 0.36 -25.68 -4.20
N LEU A 50 -0.30 -26.84 -4.33
CA LEU A 50 -1.77 -26.91 -4.37
C LEU A 50 -2.38 -26.36 -3.07
N ALA A 51 -1.85 -26.76 -1.92
CA ALA A 51 -2.29 -26.26 -0.62
C ALA A 51 -2.13 -24.74 -0.50
N ARG A 52 -1.01 -24.19 -0.96
CA ARG A 52 -0.75 -22.73 -0.94
C ARG A 52 -1.70 -21.97 -1.87
N VAL A 53 -1.99 -22.48 -3.05
CA VAL A 53 -2.95 -21.87 -3.99
C VAL A 53 -4.36 -21.87 -3.41
N ALA A 54 -4.77 -22.98 -2.78
CA ALA A 54 -6.06 -23.08 -2.12
C ALA A 54 -6.19 -22.11 -0.93
N GLU A 55 -5.15 -22.02 -0.09
CA GLU A 55 -5.07 -21.07 1.03
C GLU A 55 -5.16 -19.61 0.54
N PHE A 56 -4.41 -19.27 -0.51
CA PHE A 56 -4.45 -17.95 -1.12
C PHE A 56 -5.83 -17.61 -1.68
N GLY A 57 -6.45 -18.53 -2.45
CA GLY A 57 -7.79 -18.33 -2.99
C GLY A 57 -8.83 -18.11 -1.90
N LYS A 58 -8.75 -18.89 -0.80
CA LYS A 58 -9.63 -18.75 0.36
C LYS A 58 -9.41 -17.41 1.09
N ALA A 59 -8.17 -16.96 1.22
CA ALA A 59 -7.87 -15.67 1.85
C ALA A 59 -8.41 -14.50 1.03
N VAL A 60 -8.28 -14.53 -0.31
CA VAL A 60 -8.91 -13.54 -1.21
C VAL A 60 -10.42 -13.56 -1.02
N GLN A 61 -11.06 -14.73 -1.12
CA GLN A 61 -12.51 -14.86 -0.96
C GLN A 61 -12.97 -14.32 0.39
N ASN A 62 -12.39 -14.76 1.49
CA ASN A 62 -12.78 -14.35 2.84
C ASN A 62 -12.57 -12.85 3.08
N THR A 63 -11.56 -12.24 2.46
CA THR A 63 -11.31 -10.79 2.58
C THR A 63 -12.43 -9.98 1.93
N PHE A 64 -12.89 -10.39 0.75
CA PHE A 64 -13.84 -9.60 -0.06
C PHE A 64 -15.28 -10.09 -0.01
N ASP A 65 -15.57 -11.18 0.72
CA ASP A 65 -16.91 -11.76 0.85
C ASP A 65 -17.91 -10.81 1.54
N LYS A 66 -17.44 -9.99 2.47
CA LYS A 66 -18.29 -9.10 3.27
C LYS A 66 -17.83 -7.65 3.17
N ASN A 67 -18.55 -6.84 2.41
CA ASN A 67 -18.37 -5.39 2.42
C ASN A 67 -18.95 -4.79 3.72
N LEU A 68 -18.08 -4.23 4.56
CA LEU A 68 -18.49 -3.58 5.81
C LEU A 68 -19.32 -2.31 5.61
N ALA A 69 -19.29 -1.74 4.39
CA ALA A 69 -20.07 -0.58 4.00
C ALA A 69 -21.43 -0.92 3.34
N GLU A 70 -21.78 -2.20 3.15
CA GLU A 70 -23.03 -2.63 2.49
C GLU A 70 -24.31 -1.96 3.04
N LYS A 71 -24.33 -1.71 4.35
CA LYS A 71 -25.48 -1.07 5.05
C LYS A 71 -25.17 0.35 5.55
N ALA A 72 -24.08 0.94 5.04
CA ALA A 72 -23.68 2.28 5.44
C ALA A 72 -24.60 3.33 4.80
N SER A 73 -24.76 4.47 5.46
CA SER A 73 -25.30 5.65 4.80
C SER A 73 -24.20 6.36 4.04
N VAL A 74 -24.53 6.87 2.86
CA VAL A 74 -23.60 7.57 2.00
C VAL A 74 -24.16 8.90 1.57
N SER A 75 -23.30 9.90 1.49
CA SER A 75 -23.65 11.23 0.99
C SER A 75 -22.48 11.80 0.19
N ALA A 76 -22.77 12.76 -0.67
CA ALA A 76 -21.76 13.42 -1.48
C ALA A 76 -21.91 14.94 -1.42
N THR A 77 -20.81 15.67 -1.69
CA THR A 77 -20.84 17.14 -1.74
C THR A 77 -21.68 17.67 -2.89
N GLU A 78 -21.80 16.89 -3.96
CA GLU A 78 -22.55 17.25 -5.16
C GLU A 78 -23.01 15.98 -5.88
N VAL A 79 -24.17 16.08 -6.55
CA VAL A 79 -24.73 15.04 -7.43
C VAL A 79 -25.17 15.71 -8.72
N ARG A 80 -24.75 15.20 -9.86
CA ARG A 80 -25.09 15.75 -11.17
C ARG A 80 -26.59 15.91 -11.34
N GLY A 81 -27.00 17.17 -11.53
CA GLY A 81 -28.41 17.52 -11.72
C GLY A 81 -29.35 17.12 -10.58
N ASN A 82 -28.84 16.85 -9.39
CA ASN A 82 -29.58 16.25 -8.27
C ASN A 82 -30.38 15.00 -8.67
N SER A 83 -29.88 14.25 -9.66
CA SER A 83 -30.57 13.10 -10.24
C SER A 83 -30.25 11.83 -9.48
N LYS A 84 -31.27 11.04 -9.16
CA LYS A 84 -31.11 9.72 -8.56
C LYS A 84 -30.25 8.76 -9.40
N LYS A 85 -30.18 8.99 -10.72
CA LYS A 85 -29.32 8.22 -11.62
C LYS A 85 -27.83 8.29 -11.22
N TYR A 86 -27.41 9.38 -10.61
CA TYR A 86 -26.02 9.66 -10.23
C TYR A 86 -25.85 9.76 -8.71
N SER A 87 -26.73 9.13 -7.99
CA SER A 87 -26.81 9.16 -6.54
C SER A 87 -25.57 8.54 -5.89
N PRO A 88 -25.09 9.03 -4.73
CA PRO A 88 -23.99 8.39 -4.01
C PRO A 88 -24.31 6.97 -3.51
N GLU A 89 -25.57 6.59 -3.38
CA GLU A 89 -26.01 5.22 -3.03
C GLU A 89 -25.56 4.19 -4.07
N ASN A 90 -25.37 4.60 -5.34
CA ASN A 90 -24.80 3.74 -6.39
C ASN A 90 -23.40 3.23 -6.07
N LEU A 91 -22.67 3.87 -5.15
CA LEU A 91 -21.32 3.47 -4.74
C LEU A 91 -21.31 2.26 -3.81
N LEU A 92 -22.45 1.79 -3.34
CA LEU A 92 -22.58 0.72 -2.36
C LEU A 92 -23.61 -0.34 -2.79
N ASP A 93 -24.09 -0.29 -4.05
CA ASP A 93 -25.18 -1.16 -4.54
C ASP A 93 -24.68 -2.48 -5.16
N GLY A 94 -23.36 -2.67 -5.27
CA GLY A 94 -22.75 -3.88 -5.83
C GLY A 94 -22.88 -3.98 -7.34
N ASN A 95 -23.14 -2.87 -8.05
CA ASN A 95 -23.34 -2.84 -9.48
C ASN A 95 -22.39 -1.83 -10.15
N ASP A 96 -21.35 -2.29 -10.80
CA ASP A 96 -20.33 -1.48 -11.46
C ASP A 96 -20.83 -0.71 -12.70
N GLU A 97 -22.05 -0.97 -13.16
CA GLU A 97 -22.68 -0.21 -14.24
C GLU A 97 -23.36 1.08 -13.74
N THR A 98 -23.72 1.16 -12.45
CA THR A 98 -24.22 2.37 -11.81
C THR A 98 -23.05 3.21 -11.31
N TYR A 99 -23.26 4.50 -11.10
CA TYR A 99 -22.17 5.38 -10.69
C TYR A 99 -22.64 6.68 -10.07
N TRP A 100 -21.79 7.27 -9.27
CA TRP A 100 -21.89 8.64 -8.80
C TRP A 100 -20.99 9.55 -9.63
N THR A 101 -21.47 10.77 -9.88
CA THR A 101 -20.67 11.84 -10.49
C THR A 101 -21.19 13.23 -10.07
N VAL A 102 -20.31 14.22 -10.19
CA VAL A 102 -20.60 15.64 -9.93
C VAL A 102 -21.14 16.33 -11.18
N GLY A 103 -21.61 17.57 -11.05
CA GLY A 103 -22.10 18.40 -12.17
C GLY A 103 -21.01 18.74 -13.18
N ASP A 104 -21.45 19.09 -14.41
CA ASP A 104 -20.56 19.49 -15.48
C ASP A 104 -19.74 20.72 -15.06
N GLY A 105 -18.43 20.66 -15.30
CA GLY A 105 -17.48 21.70 -14.90
C GLY A 105 -16.94 21.58 -13.47
N THR A 106 -17.50 20.70 -12.64
CA THR A 106 -16.97 20.40 -11.31
C THR A 106 -15.84 19.35 -11.43
N THR A 107 -14.64 19.72 -11.04
CA THR A 107 -13.44 18.85 -11.20
C THR A 107 -13.11 18.04 -9.97
N SER A 108 -13.79 18.23 -8.85
CA SER A 108 -13.52 17.52 -7.59
C SER A 108 -14.81 17.24 -6.85
N GLY A 109 -14.85 16.12 -6.14
CA GLY A 109 -15.99 15.75 -5.30
C GLY A 109 -15.56 14.99 -4.08
N LYS A 110 -16.43 14.97 -3.06
CA LYS A 110 -16.22 14.22 -1.82
C LYS A 110 -17.43 13.34 -1.57
N VAL A 111 -17.13 12.12 -1.17
CA VAL A 111 -18.10 11.13 -0.69
C VAL A 111 -17.84 10.89 0.79
N LEU A 112 -18.88 10.91 1.60
CA LEU A 112 -18.86 10.58 3.02
C LEU A 112 -19.65 9.29 3.23
N ILE A 113 -19.03 8.30 3.84
CA ILE A 113 -19.64 7.02 4.23
C ILE A 113 -19.71 6.96 5.75
N ASP A 114 -20.88 6.74 6.29
CA ASP A 114 -21.12 6.53 7.71
C ASP A 114 -21.47 5.04 7.93
N LEU A 115 -20.56 4.32 8.56
CA LEU A 115 -20.69 2.88 8.82
C LEU A 115 -21.69 2.54 9.94
N GLY A 116 -22.26 3.58 10.58
CA GLY A 116 -23.23 3.47 11.69
C GLY A 116 -22.60 3.13 13.04
N GLU A 117 -21.53 2.38 13.02
CA GLU A 117 -20.77 1.96 14.21
C GLU A 117 -19.28 1.88 13.92
N SER A 118 -18.46 1.87 14.98
CA SER A 118 -17.01 1.72 14.84
C SER A 118 -16.67 0.30 14.38
N LYS A 119 -16.21 0.16 13.13
CA LYS A 119 -15.78 -1.10 12.52
C LYS A 119 -14.27 -1.14 12.39
N LYS A 120 -13.71 -2.34 12.49
CA LYS A 120 -12.29 -2.60 12.19
C LYS A 120 -12.17 -2.94 10.70
N PHE A 121 -11.24 -2.28 10.00
CA PHE A 121 -10.92 -2.56 8.60
C PHE A 121 -9.48 -2.16 8.28
N ASP A 122 -8.94 -2.71 7.21
CA ASP A 122 -7.59 -2.48 6.73
C ASP A 122 -7.50 -2.41 5.19
N VAL A 123 -8.63 -2.60 4.49
CA VAL A 123 -8.72 -2.50 3.04
C VAL A 123 -9.91 -1.60 2.66
N VAL A 124 -9.67 -0.67 1.74
CA VAL A 124 -10.71 0.13 1.07
C VAL A 124 -10.56 -0.04 -0.44
N SER A 125 -11.59 -0.55 -1.10
CA SER A 125 -11.70 -0.62 -2.56
C SER A 125 -12.35 0.65 -3.10
N ILE A 126 -11.83 1.17 -4.19
CA ILE A 126 -12.43 2.27 -4.94
C ILE A 126 -12.36 1.91 -6.42
N GLU A 127 -13.45 2.12 -7.16
CA GLU A 127 -13.55 1.79 -8.58
C GLU A 127 -14.12 2.97 -9.38
N GLU A 128 -13.49 3.27 -10.52
CA GLU A 128 -14.06 4.19 -11.49
C GLU A 128 -15.06 3.45 -12.40
N ALA A 129 -16.08 4.13 -12.87
CA ALA A 129 -16.93 3.65 -13.95
C ALA A 129 -16.11 3.63 -15.26
N ILE A 130 -15.27 2.60 -15.40
CA ILE A 130 -14.19 2.53 -16.40
C ILE A 130 -14.68 2.53 -17.85
N GLN A 131 -15.96 2.20 -18.08
CA GLN A 131 -16.62 2.33 -19.38
C GLN A 131 -16.58 3.76 -19.94
N PHE A 132 -16.38 4.76 -19.07
CA PHE A 132 -16.18 6.18 -19.47
C PHE A 132 -14.71 6.59 -19.51
N GLY A 133 -13.78 5.63 -19.37
CA GLY A 133 -12.35 5.85 -19.29
C GLY A 133 -11.89 6.29 -17.89
N GLN A 134 -10.59 6.24 -17.66
CA GLN A 134 -9.98 6.71 -16.43
C GLN A 134 -10.05 8.24 -16.35
N ARG A 135 -10.65 8.79 -15.30
CA ARG A 135 -10.88 10.21 -15.12
C ARG A 135 -10.25 10.82 -13.89
N ILE A 136 -9.93 9.98 -12.89
CA ILE A 136 -9.38 10.43 -11.61
C ILE A 136 -7.89 10.70 -11.76
N GLY A 137 -7.46 11.91 -11.45
CA GLY A 137 -6.06 12.34 -11.42
C GLY A 137 -5.48 12.36 -10.00
N SER A 138 -6.32 12.42 -8.97
CA SER A 138 -5.91 12.21 -7.58
C SER A 138 -7.07 11.79 -6.70
N PHE A 139 -6.75 11.00 -5.69
CA PHE A 139 -7.70 10.60 -4.66
C PHE A 139 -7.08 10.64 -3.27
N LYS A 140 -7.93 10.79 -2.26
CA LYS A 140 -7.56 10.68 -0.84
C LYS A 140 -8.67 9.97 -0.09
N VAL A 141 -8.31 8.93 0.64
CA VAL A 141 -9.17 8.21 1.59
C VAL A 141 -8.79 8.62 2.99
N GLU A 142 -9.76 9.07 3.76
CA GLU A 142 -9.61 9.46 5.15
C GLU A 142 -10.64 8.73 6.01
N TYR A 143 -10.30 8.53 7.27
CA TYR A 143 -11.18 7.90 8.25
C TYR A 143 -11.20 8.68 9.56
N LYS A 144 -12.28 8.54 10.33
CA LYS A 144 -12.36 9.02 11.71
C LYS A 144 -13.27 8.12 12.55
N ASN A 145 -13.09 8.17 13.85
CA ASN A 145 -13.94 7.47 14.82
C ASN A 145 -14.62 8.50 15.73
N GLY A 146 -15.93 8.49 15.79
CA GLY A 146 -16.74 9.44 16.56
C GLY A 146 -16.41 10.90 16.19
N ASN A 147 -16.16 11.72 17.21
CA ASN A 147 -15.79 13.13 17.06
C ASN A 147 -14.29 13.37 16.85
N GLY A 148 -13.50 12.29 16.61
CA GLY A 148 -12.08 12.40 16.39
C GLY A 148 -11.72 13.16 15.11
N GLU A 149 -10.44 13.45 14.94
CA GLU A 149 -9.91 14.09 13.73
C GLU A 149 -9.87 13.12 12.54
N TRP A 150 -9.97 13.69 11.34
CA TRP A 150 -9.76 12.95 10.10
C TRP A 150 -8.29 12.55 9.94
N LYS A 151 -8.04 11.26 9.75
CA LYS A 151 -6.72 10.68 9.52
C LYS A 151 -6.66 10.10 8.12
N THR A 152 -5.54 10.26 7.45
CA THR A 152 -5.34 9.67 6.11
C THR A 152 -5.25 8.14 6.21
N PHE A 153 -6.07 7.45 5.44
CA PHE A 153 -5.98 6.02 5.21
C PHE A 153 -5.02 5.73 4.05
N ASP A 154 -5.29 6.29 2.88
CA ASP A 154 -4.43 6.21 1.69
C ASP A 154 -4.67 7.42 0.77
N GLN A 155 -3.76 7.65 -0.17
CA GLN A 155 -3.89 8.65 -1.21
C GLN A 155 -3.05 8.27 -2.43
N GLY A 156 -3.45 8.74 -3.60
CA GLY A 156 -2.74 8.43 -4.84
C GLY A 156 -3.28 9.21 -6.02
N THR A 157 -2.79 8.88 -7.20
CA THR A 157 -3.12 9.58 -8.45
C THR A 157 -4.10 8.81 -9.32
N THR A 158 -4.15 7.49 -9.23
CA THR A 158 -4.88 6.63 -10.16
C THR A 158 -5.79 5.67 -9.41
N ILE A 159 -7.02 5.56 -9.84
CA ILE A 159 -7.98 4.55 -9.39
C ILE A 159 -8.15 3.49 -10.48
N GLY A 160 -8.69 3.83 -11.64
CA GLY A 160 -8.98 2.91 -12.73
C GLY A 160 -10.09 1.91 -12.41
N ALA A 161 -10.06 0.73 -13.01
CA ALA A 161 -11.08 -0.30 -12.79
C ALA A 161 -11.12 -0.79 -11.34
N LYS A 162 -9.97 -0.79 -10.63
CA LYS A 162 -9.93 -1.17 -9.20
C LYS A 162 -8.67 -0.64 -8.52
N ARG A 163 -8.87 0.09 -7.43
CA ARG A 163 -7.83 0.48 -6.50
C ARG A 163 -8.12 -0.11 -5.13
N LEU A 164 -7.21 -0.93 -4.62
CA LEU A 164 -7.25 -1.45 -3.25
C LEU A 164 -6.27 -0.66 -2.40
N CYS A 165 -6.82 0.25 -1.60
CA CYS A 165 -6.08 0.96 -0.57
C CYS A 165 -5.87 0.03 0.62
N ARG A 166 -4.67 -0.01 1.20
CA ARG A 166 -4.31 -0.94 2.25
C ARG A 166 -3.52 -0.24 3.36
N LYS A 167 -3.88 -0.52 4.61
CA LYS A 167 -3.22 0.04 5.79
C LYS A 167 -3.24 -0.97 6.94
N LYS A 168 -2.43 -0.77 7.98
CA LYS A 168 -2.65 -1.48 9.26
C LYS A 168 -4.07 -1.22 9.73
N ALA A 169 -4.72 -2.26 10.24
CA ALA A 169 -6.12 -2.20 10.64
C ALA A 169 -6.41 -1.00 11.56
N VAL A 170 -7.45 -0.26 11.21
CA VAL A 170 -7.95 0.89 11.95
C VAL A 170 -9.36 0.61 12.45
N LYS A 171 -9.81 1.34 13.48
CA LYS A 171 -11.21 1.37 13.90
C LYS A 171 -11.80 2.73 13.58
N ALA A 172 -12.87 2.76 12.83
CA ALA A 172 -13.58 3.97 12.48
C ALA A 172 -15.06 3.72 12.20
N ASP A 173 -15.86 4.77 12.36
CA ASP A 173 -17.27 4.80 12.00
C ASP A 173 -17.54 5.59 10.73
N LYS A 174 -16.57 6.40 10.26
CA LYS A 174 -16.74 7.24 9.08
C LYS A 174 -15.52 7.21 8.16
N LEU A 175 -15.79 7.18 6.86
CA LEU A 175 -14.80 7.38 5.81
C LEU A 175 -15.18 8.60 4.97
N ARG A 176 -14.17 9.27 4.44
CA ARG A 176 -14.28 10.35 3.47
C ARG A 176 -13.36 10.08 2.31
N ILE A 177 -13.93 10.00 1.11
CA ILE A 177 -13.17 9.83 -0.12
C ILE A 177 -13.28 11.15 -0.90
N THR A 178 -12.12 11.76 -1.18
CA THR A 178 -12.01 12.95 -2.03
C THR A 178 -11.37 12.52 -3.33
N VAL A 179 -11.98 12.88 -4.44
CA VAL A 179 -11.46 12.61 -5.80
C VAL A 179 -11.38 13.90 -6.60
N THR A 180 -10.35 14.00 -7.42
CA THR A 180 -10.18 15.12 -8.35
C THR A 180 -9.88 14.56 -9.73
N ALA A 181 -10.59 15.08 -10.73
CA ALA A 181 -10.41 14.66 -12.11
C ALA A 181 -9.02 15.07 -12.64
N HIS A 182 -8.54 14.33 -13.62
CA HIS A 182 -7.29 14.66 -14.33
C HIS A 182 -7.46 15.96 -15.13
N ASN A 183 -6.43 16.83 -15.10
CA ASN A 183 -6.50 18.19 -15.67
C ASN A 183 -6.75 18.26 -17.19
N GLN A 184 -6.61 17.15 -17.93
CA GLN A 184 -6.57 17.12 -19.38
C GLN A 184 -7.76 16.39 -20.02
N ALA A 185 -8.70 15.83 -19.25
CA ALA A 185 -9.86 15.17 -19.83
C ALA A 185 -10.88 16.21 -20.32
N GLU A 186 -11.32 16.11 -21.57
CA GLU A 186 -12.59 16.76 -22.02
C GLU A 186 -13.71 16.27 -21.09
N ASN A 187 -14.50 17.18 -20.53
CA ASN A 187 -15.50 16.88 -19.49
C ASN A 187 -14.88 16.31 -18.17
N LYS A 188 -14.09 17.11 -17.52
CA LYS A 188 -13.27 16.82 -16.31
C LYS A 188 -14.11 16.56 -15.05
N VAL A 189 -15.03 15.63 -15.09
CA VAL A 189 -15.83 15.24 -13.92
C VAL A 189 -15.35 13.89 -13.38
N PRO A 190 -15.10 13.75 -12.08
CA PRO A 190 -14.80 12.46 -11.48
C PRO A 190 -16.06 11.57 -11.50
N ILE A 191 -15.88 10.29 -11.81
CA ILE A 191 -16.93 9.28 -11.83
C ILE A 191 -16.46 8.06 -11.06
N LEU A 192 -17.20 7.65 -10.04
CA LEU A 192 -16.95 6.42 -9.28
C LEU A 192 -18.13 5.46 -9.43
N SER A 193 -17.85 4.16 -9.60
CA SER A 193 -18.88 3.10 -9.64
C SER A 193 -19.06 2.43 -8.28
N GLU A 194 -17.99 2.07 -7.60
CA GLU A 194 -18.07 1.25 -6.39
C GLU A 194 -17.06 1.67 -5.31
N ILE A 195 -17.47 1.48 -4.05
CA ILE A 195 -16.62 1.59 -2.87
C ILE A 195 -16.88 0.38 -1.97
N GLY A 196 -15.79 -0.27 -1.54
CA GLY A 196 -15.85 -1.35 -0.57
C GLY A 196 -14.95 -1.09 0.64
N VAL A 197 -15.35 -1.59 1.79
CA VAL A 197 -14.59 -1.53 3.05
C VAL A 197 -14.48 -2.94 3.61
N TYR A 198 -13.27 -3.42 3.87
CA TYR A 198 -13.04 -4.81 4.22
C TYR A 198 -12.05 -4.96 5.37
N GLU A 199 -12.18 -6.04 6.10
CA GLU A 199 -11.17 -6.56 7.01
C GLU A 199 -10.49 -7.76 6.34
N ALA A 200 -9.18 -7.67 6.11
CA ALA A 200 -8.43 -8.73 5.47
C ALA A 200 -8.47 -10.01 6.30
N ALA A 201 -8.55 -11.16 5.62
CA ALA A 201 -8.45 -12.47 6.26
C ALA A 201 -7.07 -12.68 6.87
N GLU A 202 -6.99 -13.59 7.86
CA GLU A 202 -5.72 -13.96 8.51
C GLU A 202 -4.66 -14.35 7.48
N GLY A 203 -3.47 -13.78 7.59
CA GLY A 203 -2.36 -13.94 6.67
C GLY A 203 -2.48 -13.13 5.37
N PHE A 204 -3.56 -12.38 5.20
CA PHE A 204 -3.80 -11.51 4.05
C PHE A 204 -3.81 -10.01 4.44
N GLU A 205 -3.74 -9.73 5.73
CA GLU A 205 -3.59 -8.37 6.26
C GLU A 205 -2.31 -7.73 5.70
N LEU A 206 -2.22 -6.41 5.80
CA LEU A 206 -0.94 -5.73 5.64
C LEU A 206 -0.03 -6.25 6.75
N GLY A 207 0.57 -7.39 6.48
CA GLY A 207 1.67 -7.91 7.26
C GLY A 207 2.80 -6.89 7.23
N THR A 208 3.92 -7.30 7.64
CA THR A 208 5.19 -6.63 7.55
C THR A 208 5.61 -6.30 6.11
N GLY A 209 4.75 -6.59 5.11
CA GLY A 209 5.06 -6.61 3.70
C GLY A 209 5.59 -5.30 3.16
N ILE A 210 6.87 -5.32 2.86
CA ILE A 210 7.50 -4.36 1.95
C ILE A 210 6.73 -4.45 0.63
N PRO A 211 6.18 -3.35 0.09
CA PRO A 211 5.55 -3.38 -1.22
C PRO A 211 6.49 -4.02 -2.25
N SER A 212 6.00 -4.93 -3.06
CA SER A 212 6.81 -5.59 -4.08
C SER A 212 7.39 -4.57 -5.06
N GLY A 213 8.64 -4.76 -5.47
CA GLY A 213 9.32 -3.87 -6.43
C GLY A 213 10.09 -2.70 -5.83
N LEU A 214 10.16 -2.61 -4.50
CA LEU A 214 11.05 -1.66 -3.83
C LEU A 214 12.49 -2.14 -3.83
N GLN A 215 13.42 -1.19 -3.84
CA GLN A 215 14.81 -1.45 -3.49
C GLN A 215 14.90 -1.66 -1.97
N THR A 216 15.79 -2.52 -1.53
CA THR A 216 16.06 -2.74 -0.09
C THR A 216 17.54 -2.56 0.20
N LYS A 217 17.81 -1.97 1.36
CA LYS A 217 19.11 -2.04 2.02
C LYS A 217 18.90 -2.76 3.36
N ASP A 218 19.53 -3.91 3.51
CA ASP A 218 19.47 -4.68 4.76
C ASP A 218 20.32 -4.03 5.88
N ASP A 219 20.40 -4.69 7.02
CA ASP A 219 21.12 -4.22 8.21
C ASP A 219 22.61 -3.92 7.93
N ARG A 220 23.25 -4.61 6.97
CA ARG A 220 24.65 -4.36 6.55
C ARG A 220 24.84 -3.04 5.81
N GLY A 221 23.77 -2.44 5.31
CA GLY A 221 23.78 -1.15 4.66
C GLY A 221 23.68 0.06 5.61
N PHE A 222 23.75 -0.16 6.92
CA PHE A 222 23.72 0.91 7.92
C PHE A 222 25.11 1.27 8.44
N THR A 223 25.33 2.54 8.66
CA THR A 223 26.41 3.08 9.51
C THR A 223 25.92 3.10 10.95
N LEU A 224 26.62 2.43 11.84
CA LEU A 224 26.20 2.21 13.22
C LEU A 224 27.06 2.95 14.23
N SER A 225 26.46 3.45 15.30
CA SER A 225 27.19 3.75 16.53
C SER A 225 27.74 2.46 17.14
N SER A 226 28.66 2.56 18.10
CA SER A 226 29.19 1.37 18.79
C SER A 226 28.11 0.62 19.57
N GLY A 227 28.30 -0.72 19.74
CA GLY A 227 27.50 -1.55 20.64
C GLY A 227 26.31 -2.26 20.02
N TRP A 228 26.08 -2.16 18.71
CA TRP A 228 25.05 -2.94 18.02
C TRP A 228 25.38 -4.43 18.00
N HIS A 229 24.34 -5.25 18.17
CA HIS A 229 24.38 -6.69 18.05
C HIS A 229 23.71 -7.13 16.76
N GLN A 230 24.28 -8.15 16.11
CA GLN A 230 23.65 -8.81 14.97
C GLN A 230 22.88 -10.06 15.42
N GLU A 231 21.75 -10.31 14.76
CA GLU A 231 21.03 -11.57 14.89
C GLU A 231 20.77 -12.19 13.53
N THR A 232 20.60 -13.50 13.49
CA THR A 232 20.28 -14.24 12.26
C THR A 232 18.92 -14.90 12.40
N ASN A 233 18.03 -14.67 11.41
CA ASN A 233 16.70 -15.27 11.37
C ASN A 233 16.21 -15.31 9.91
N ASP A 234 15.72 -16.44 9.45
CA ASP A 234 15.22 -16.66 8.08
C ASP A 234 13.94 -15.86 7.73
N GLN A 235 13.27 -15.31 8.74
CA GLN A 235 12.14 -14.41 8.58
C GLN A 235 12.54 -12.92 8.42
N MET A 236 13.83 -12.62 8.47
CA MET A 236 14.39 -11.29 8.24
C MET A 236 14.84 -11.15 6.78
N ILE A 237 14.93 -9.92 6.31
CA ILE A 237 15.44 -9.61 4.98
C ILE A 237 16.89 -10.06 4.90
N GLU A 238 17.24 -10.82 3.86
CA GLU A 238 18.55 -11.45 3.69
C GLU A 238 19.03 -12.28 4.89
N GLY A 239 18.11 -12.64 5.81
CA GLY A 239 18.36 -13.55 6.93
C GLY A 239 19.06 -12.94 8.13
N THR A 240 19.25 -11.63 8.19
CA THR A 240 19.94 -10.94 9.28
C THR A 240 19.21 -9.69 9.74
N GLY A 241 19.50 -9.22 10.95
CA GLY A 241 19.04 -7.99 11.52
C GLY A 241 19.95 -7.52 12.65
N ILE A 242 19.76 -6.30 13.10
CA ILE A 242 20.57 -5.68 14.16
C ILE A 242 19.70 -5.13 15.28
N TRP A 243 20.23 -5.10 16.50
CA TRP A 243 19.55 -4.51 17.63
C TRP A 243 20.51 -3.88 18.64
N ILE A 244 20.05 -2.89 19.37
CA ILE A 244 20.81 -2.24 20.45
C ILE A 244 19.88 -1.79 21.55
N ASN A 245 20.32 -1.91 22.82
CA ASN A 245 19.66 -1.25 23.94
C ASN A 245 19.90 0.26 23.90
N GLY A 246 18.95 1.04 24.37
CA GLY A 246 19.16 2.47 24.65
C GLY A 246 20.13 2.68 25.80
N ASN A 247 20.48 3.91 26.06
CA ASN A 247 21.33 4.28 27.19
C ASN A 247 20.72 5.38 28.07
N GLY A 248 19.48 5.81 27.77
CA GLY A 248 18.78 6.88 28.44
C GLY A 248 19.44 8.27 28.30
N ASN A 249 20.45 8.38 27.42
CA ASN A 249 21.25 9.60 27.26
C ASN A 249 21.04 10.20 25.85
N GLY A 250 20.18 11.21 25.75
CA GLY A 250 19.81 11.82 24.46
C GLY A 250 20.99 12.32 23.62
N ALA A 251 22.06 12.82 24.23
CA ALA A 251 23.22 13.36 23.51
C ALA A 251 24.09 12.28 22.87
N ASN A 252 24.18 11.10 23.50
CA ASN A 252 24.98 9.96 23.07
C ASN A 252 24.12 8.72 22.79
N ALA A 253 22.85 8.93 22.45
CA ALA A 253 21.93 7.82 22.17
C ALA A 253 22.42 6.98 20.97
N PRO A 254 22.33 5.65 21.06
CA PRO A 254 22.75 4.76 19.98
C PRO A 254 21.93 5.03 18.72
N TYR A 255 22.58 4.98 17.56
CA TYR A 255 21.92 5.22 16.28
C TYR A 255 22.38 4.26 15.18
N ALA A 256 21.51 4.09 14.19
CA ALA A 256 21.79 3.51 12.89
C ALA A 256 21.40 4.50 11.79
N GLU A 257 22.27 4.68 10.80
CA GLU A 257 22.06 5.64 9.71
C GLU A 257 22.34 4.95 8.37
N THR A 258 21.51 5.25 7.36
CA THR A 258 21.72 4.79 5.99
C THR A 258 21.29 5.85 4.99
N LYS A 259 21.77 5.75 3.76
CA LYS A 259 21.37 6.60 2.65
C LYS A 259 20.53 5.83 1.65
N PHE A 260 19.52 6.47 1.08
CA PHE A 260 18.74 5.94 -0.04
C PHE A 260 18.43 7.05 -1.05
N LYS A 261 18.22 6.69 -2.31
CA LYS A 261 17.76 7.60 -3.34
C LYS A 261 16.32 7.26 -3.71
N GLY A 262 15.42 8.24 -3.62
CA GLY A 262 14.01 7.99 -4.00
C GLY A 262 13.04 8.92 -3.31
N THR A 263 11.77 8.66 -3.55
CA THR A 263 10.67 9.53 -3.10
C THR A 263 9.95 9.03 -1.86
N LYS A 264 10.25 7.81 -1.39
CA LYS A 264 9.58 7.22 -0.21
C LYS A 264 10.44 6.10 0.38
N ALA A 265 10.41 5.95 1.70
CA ALA A 265 11.11 4.88 2.39
C ALA A 265 10.31 4.30 3.56
N TRP A 266 10.57 3.05 3.89
CA TRP A 266 10.01 2.28 4.99
C TRP A 266 11.13 1.71 5.83
N VAL A 267 11.10 1.98 7.13
CA VAL A 267 12.00 1.37 8.11
C VAL A 267 11.40 0.06 8.57
N ILE A 268 12.13 -1.02 8.41
CA ILE A 268 11.70 -2.37 8.75
C ILE A 268 12.52 -2.86 9.94
N GLY A 269 11.85 -3.52 10.87
CA GLY A 269 12.53 -4.03 12.04
C GLY A 269 11.65 -4.92 12.91
N THR A 270 12.08 -5.15 14.12
CA THR A 270 11.42 -6.01 15.10
C THR A 270 10.64 -5.19 16.11
N ILE A 271 9.44 -5.64 16.47
CA ILE A 271 8.73 -5.18 17.65
C ILE A 271 8.70 -6.28 18.70
N TYR A 272 8.93 -5.92 19.99
CA TYR A 272 9.05 -6.89 21.07
C TYR A 272 8.82 -6.25 22.44
N GLN A 273 8.53 -7.10 23.49
CA GLN A 273 8.31 -6.60 24.86
C GLN A 273 9.51 -5.90 25.51
N LYS A 274 10.73 -6.20 25.03
CA LYS A 274 11.95 -5.55 25.47
C LYS A 274 12.37 -4.37 24.58
N HIS A 275 11.55 -4.01 23.62
CA HIS A 275 11.80 -2.87 22.75
C HIS A 275 11.10 -1.60 23.26
N GLY A 276 11.54 -0.45 22.79
CA GLY A 276 11.09 0.84 23.29
C GLY A 276 11.05 1.94 22.24
N PRO A 277 11.13 3.20 22.69
CA PRO A 277 11.00 4.35 21.82
C PRO A 277 12.25 4.58 20.97
N ALA A 278 12.04 5.10 19.76
CA ALA A 278 13.08 5.59 18.88
C ALA A 278 12.62 6.85 18.14
N ASP A 279 13.59 7.69 17.79
CA ASP A 279 13.39 8.87 16.95
C ASP A 279 13.88 8.60 15.54
N VAL A 280 13.11 9.07 14.57
CA VAL A 280 13.41 8.96 13.13
C VAL A 280 13.76 10.32 12.58
N TYR A 281 14.87 10.38 11.86
CA TYR A 281 15.36 11.60 11.19
C TYR A 281 15.48 11.33 9.69
N ILE A 282 15.11 12.34 8.90
CA ILE A 282 15.38 12.43 7.47
C ILE A 282 16.15 13.70 7.21
N ASP A 283 17.30 13.60 6.55
CA ASP A 283 18.20 14.72 6.24
C ASP A 283 18.55 15.59 7.47
N GLY A 284 18.81 14.93 8.59
CA GLY A 284 19.13 15.56 9.86
C GLY A 284 17.95 16.15 10.63
N LYS A 285 16.73 16.18 10.03
CA LYS A 285 15.53 16.70 10.70
C LYS A 285 14.73 15.54 11.31
N LYS A 286 14.37 15.67 12.61
CA LYS A 286 13.45 14.73 13.25
C LYS A 286 12.08 14.80 12.60
N VAL A 287 11.59 13.66 12.13
CA VAL A 287 10.29 13.52 11.43
C VAL A 287 9.27 12.73 12.21
N ALA A 288 9.72 11.85 13.13
CA ALA A 288 8.82 11.05 13.96
C ALA A 288 9.49 10.61 15.26
N SER A 289 8.65 10.29 16.25
CA SER A 289 8.98 9.38 17.36
C SER A 289 8.11 8.14 17.22
N ILE A 290 8.72 6.97 17.28
CA ILE A 290 8.06 5.67 17.17
C ILE A 290 8.23 4.89 18.46
N ASN A 291 7.36 3.91 18.70
CA ASN A 291 7.51 2.95 19.79
C ASN A 291 7.48 1.54 19.21
N THR A 292 8.55 0.80 19.43
CA THR A 292 8.73 -0.55 18.91
C THR A 292 8.34 -1.64 19.93
N TYR A 293 7.66 -1.27 21.01
CA TYR A 293 7.11 -2.22 21.98
C TYR A 293 5.97 -3.04 21.40
N SER A 294 5.97 -4.33 21.70
CA SER A 294 4.83 -5.25 21.48
C SER A 294 4.89 -6.37 22.52
N ALA A 295 3.75 -6.80 23.05
CA ALA A 295 3.67 -7.92 23.99
C ALA A 295 4.21 -9.24 23.38
N THR A 296 4.12 -9.40 22.08
CA THR A 296 4.67 -10.54 21.33
C THR A 296 5.74 -10.08 20.36
N ARG A 297 6.79 -10.90 20.19
CA ARG A 297 7.83 -10.60 19.21
C ARG A 297 7.30 -10.81 17.79
N LYS A 298 7.49 -9.80 16.94
CA LYS A 298 7.18 -9.89 15.51
C LYS A 298 8.35 -9.30 14.73
N LEU A 299 8.84 -10.07 13.78
CA LEU A 299 9.94 -9.69 12.88
C LEU A 299 9.39 -8.95 11.65
N GLY A 300 10.27 -8.29 10.90
CA GLY A 300 9.96 -7.67 9.62
C GLY A 300 8.84 -6.62 9.67
N GLN A 301 8.59 -5.94 10.76
CA GLN A 301 7.52 -4.94 10.89
C GLN A 301 7.92 -3.60 10.30
N ILE A 302 7.00 -2.92 9.61
CA ILE A 302 7.18 -1.52 9.25
C ILE A 302 7.11 -0.69 10.54
N LEU A 303 8.26 -0.19 10.96
CA LEU A 303 8.39 0.68 12.13
C LEU A 303 8.04 2.13 11.81
N TYR A 304 8.34 2.56 10.60
CA TYR A 304 8.08 3.91 10.10
C TYR A 304 7.96 3.93 8.58
N GLU A 305 7.14 4.83 8.08
CA GLU A 305 6.97 5.12 6.65
C GLU A 305 7.09 6.64 6.45
N THR A 306 7.92 7.08 5.51
CA THR A 306 8.07 8.51 5.21
C THR A 306 6.82 9.06 4.51
N ASN A 307 6.58 10.36 4.67
CA ASN A 307 5.79 11.09 3.68
C ASN A 307 6.49 11.05 2.32
N THR A 308 5.83 11.53 1.27
CA THR A 308 6.49 11.70 -0.04
C THR A 308 7.63 12.71 0.10
N LEU A 309 8.81 12.31 -0.37
CA LEU A 309 10.05 13.10 -0.38
C LEU A 309 10.34 13.58 -1.81
N GLU A 310 11.28 14.50 -1.95
CA GLU A 310 11.87 14.85 -3.25
C GLU A 310 12.64 13.65 -3.82
N ASP A 311 12.72 13.51 -5.15
CA ASP A 311 13.51 12.45 -5.78
C ASP A 311 15.01 12.79 -5.78
N LYS A 312 15.67 12.50 -4.67
CA LYS A 312 17.11 12.71 -4.46
C LYS A 312 17.68 11.71 -3.46
N GLU A 313 18.98 11.79 -3.19
CA GLU A 313 19.59 11.06 -2.08
C GLU A 313 19.13 11.69 -0.74
N HIS A 314 18.65 10.81 0.16
CA HIS A 314 18.26 11.14 1.52
C HIS A 314 19.08 10.37 2.53
N THR A 315 19.31 10.97 3.68
CA THR A 315 19.89 10.30 4.85
C THR A 315 18.76 9.96 5.83
N LEU A 316 18.60 8.67 6.14
CA LEU A 316 17.68 8.18 7.16
C LEU A 316 18.48 7.76 8.39
N LYS A 317 18.11 8.26 9.57
CA LYS A 317 18.74 7.92 10.84
C LYS A 317 17.69 7.53 11.87
N ILE A 318 17.94 6.43 12.57
CA ILE A 318 17.12 5.92 13.68
C ILE A 318 17.96 6.04 14.95
N VAL A 319 17.41 6.70 15.96
CA VAL A 319 18.05 6.91 17.26
C VAL A 319 17.24 6.19 18.33
N ASN A 320 17.86 5.26 19.06
CA ASN A 320 17.20 4.62 20.20
C ASN A 320 17.18 5.58 21.38
N THR A 321 16.01 6.07 21.76
CA THR A 321 15.79 6.99 22.88
C THR A 321 15.35 6.30 24.16
N GLY A 322 15.28 4.96 24.15
CA GLY A 322 14.89 4.15 25.29
C GLY A 322 15.97 4.06 26.38
N SER A 323 15.61 3.45 27.50
CA SER A 323 16.50 3.13 28.60
C SER A 323 17.48 1.98 28.23
N ASN A 324 18.40 1.69 29.12
CA ASN A 324 19.35 0.57 28.96
C ASN A 324 18.72 -0.84 28.95
N THR A 325 17.42 -0.94 29.20
CA THR A 325 16.64 -2.17 29.11
C THR A 325 15.66 -2.19 27.94
N GLN A 326 15.64 -1.15 27.12
CA GLN A 326 14.74 -1.00 25.99
C GLN A 326 15.52 -0.97 24.68
N ALA A 327 15.35 -2.00 23.88
CA ALA A 327 16.04 -2.13 22.60
C ALA A 327 15.27 -1.49 21.46
N VAL A 328 15.99 -1.28 20.36
CA VAL A 328 15.46 -1.09 19.01
C VAL A 328 16.09 -2.12 18.11
N GLY A 329 15.27 -2.86 17.36
CA GLY A 329 15.72 -3.86 16.40
C GLY A 329 15.39 -3.40 14.98
N LEU A 330 16.37 -3.39 14.10
CA LEU A 330 16.28 -3.01 12.69
C LEU A 330 16.63 -4.22 11.82
N ASP A 331 15.97 -4.30 10.69
CA ASP A 331 16.15 -5.34 9.68
C ASP A 331 16.64 -4.69 8.37
N ALA A 332 15.86 -3.78 7.81
CA ALA A 332 16.19 -3.13 6.56
C ALA A 332 15.51 -1.76 6.40
N VAL A 333 15.95 -1.05 5.38
CA VAL A 333 15.18 0.07 4.78
C VAL A 333 14.76 -0.33 3.37
N ALA A 334 13.45 -0.34 3.12
CA ALA A 334 12.91 -0.40 1.77
C ALA A 334 12.64 1.00 1.26
N TYR A 335 12.83 1.24 -0.04
CA TYR A 335 12.61 2.57 -0.61
C TYR A 335 12.18 2.50 -2.07
N LEU A 336 11.40 3.49 -2.47
CA LEU A 336 10.94 3.67 -3.84
C LEU A 336 11.97 4.52 -4.58
N ASP A 337 12.85 3.84 -5.32
CA ASP A 337 13.77 4.48 -6.26
C ASP A 337 13.11 4.52 -7.64
N ASN A 338 12.74 5.69 -8.07
CA ASN A 338 12.23 5.89 -9.44
C ASN A 338 13.36 5.80 -10.48
N GLY A 339 14.62 5.58 -10.04
CA GLY A 339 15.80 5.31 -10.88
C GLY A 339 16.19 6.46 -11.80
N GLY A 340 15.77 7.69 -11.52
CA GLY A 340 15.88 8.78 -12.47
C GLY A 340 15.15 8.48 -13.79
N LYS A 341 14.37 7.40 -13.82
CA LYS A 341 13.51 7.04 -14.93
C LYS A 341 12.26 7.90 -14.79
N GLY A 342 12.21 9.01 -15.49
CA GLY A 342 11.00 9.79 -15.62
C GLY A 342 9.82 8.89 -16.01
N MET A 343 8.60 9.29 -15.66
CA MET A 343 7.40 8.61 -16.13
C MET A 343 7.36 8.66 -17.65
N VAL A 344 6.87 7.59 -18.25
CA VAL A 344 6.56 7.58 -19.68
C VAL A 344 5.08 7.91 -19.81
N GLU A 345 4.80 9.03 -20.44
CA GLU A 345 3.44 9.48 -20.73
C GLU A 345 3.15 9.38 -22.22
N LEU A 346 1.88 9.21 -22.55
CA LEU A 346 1.44 9.42 -23.92
C LEU A 346 1.65 10.90 -24.28
N GLU A 347 2.20 11.20 -25.47
CA GLU A 347 2.39 12.58 -25.93
C GLU A 347 1.05 13.31 -26.06
N LYS A 348 -0.04 12.57 -26.29
CA LYS A 348 -1.41 13.05 -26.34
C LYS A 348 -2.30 12.23 -25.40
N ASP A 349 -3.28 12.88 -24.80
CA ASP A 349 -4.21 12.24 -23.87
C ASP A 349 -5.13 11.20 -24.52
N ALA A 350 -5.33 11.29 -25.83
CA ALA A 350 -6.10 10.34 -26.61
C ALA A 350 -5.58 10.24 -28.04
N TYR A 351 -5.57 9.02 -28.56
CA TYR A 351 -5.32 8.72 -29.97
C TYR A 351 -6.60 8.10 -30.55
N ARG A 352 -7.21 8.75 -31.53
CA ARG A 352 -8.29 8.16 -32.31
C ARG A 352 -7.68 7.57 -33.59
N VAL A 353 -7.85 6.28 -33.81
CA VAL A 353 -7.38 5.55 -34.97
C VAL A 353 -8.55 4.85 -35.65
N ASN A 354 -8.58 4.84 -36.97
CA ASN A 354 -9.51 4.00 -37.75
C ASN A 354 -8.95 2.58 -37.80
N GLU A 355 -9.82 1.57 -37.85
CA GLU A 355 -9.47 0.15 -37.72
C GLU A 355 -8.37 -0.33 -38.69
N ASP A 356 -8.22 0.30 -39.85
CA ASP A 356 -7.27 -0.10 -40.88
C ASP A 356 -5.99 0.74 -40.98
N THR A 357 -5.74 1.62 -40.00
CA THR A 357 -4.62 2.56 -40.06
C THR A 357 -3.59 2.31 -38.99
N LYS A 358 -2.34 2.03 -39.37
CA LYS A 358 -1.20 2.05 -38.43
C LYS A 358 -0.92 3.48 -38.00
N TYR A 359 -1.18 3.79 -36.73
CA TYR A 359 -0.91 5.11 -36.17
C TYR A 359 0.22 5.02 -35.12
N PRO A 360 1.31 5.78 -35.25
CA PRO A 360 2.37 5.78 -34.25
C PRO A 360 1.89 6.47 -32.97
N ILE A 361 1.80 5.71 -31.89
CA ILE A 361 1.60 6.25 -30.55
C ILE A 361 2.93 6.80 -30.07
N LYS A 362 2.99 8.10 -29.84
CA LYS A 362 4.19 8.75 -29.34
C LYS A 362 4.18 8.79 -27.82
N LEU A 363 5.27 8.38 -27.23
CA LEU A 363 5.54 8.45 -25.81
C LEU A 363 6.53 9.57 -25.53
N LYS A 364 6.33 10.34 -24.49
CA LYS A 364 7.32 11.29 -23.99
C LYS A 364 7.76 10.88 -22.59
N ARG A 365 9.04 11.08 -22.30
CA ARG A 365 9.58 10.94 -20.96
C ARG A 365 9.37 12.24 -20.19
N VAL A 366 8.83 12.15 -18.97
CA VAL A 366 8.60 13.30 -18.07
C VAL A 366 9.43 13.08 -16.81
N GLY A 367 10.36 13.97 -16.53
CA GLY A 367 11.30 13.87 -15.42
C GLY A 367 12.49 12.92 -15.69
N GLY A 368 13.53 12.99 -14.85
CA GLY A 368 14.75 12.17 -14.95
C GLY A 368 15.89 12.85 -15.70
#